data_908cd303b221b7eec16b0daff22991c4
#
_entry.id   908cd303b221b7eec16b0daff22991c4
#
_cell.length_a   1.000
_cell.length_b   1.000
_cell.length_c   1.000
_cell.angle_alpha   90.00
_cell.angle_beta   90.00
_cell.angle_gamma   90.00
#
_symmetry.space_group_name_H-M   'P 1'
#
loop_
_entity.id
_entity.type
_entity.pdbx_description
1 polymer ?
#
loop_
_entity_poly.entity_id
_entity_poly.type
_entity_poly.pdbx_seq_one_letter_code
_entity_poly.pdbx_strand_id
1 'polypeptide(L)'
;MIRLNQLKLPVDHTREQLIHKTAQYLRIPAADILELQIVRQSLDARKKPALFYSYSVNVTVKKEEKVYKDACRRLGKANVLLTEKTEYLFPAEGSTQQKHPTVIIGMGPAGLFCGYYLAQHGYAPVILERGADVDARQADVEAFWQTGRLKPDSNVQFGEGGAGTFSDGKLLSLIHISEP
;
A
#
# COMPACT_ATOMS: atom_id res chain seq x y z
N MET A 1 -4.04 -14.38 -14.31
CA MET A 1 -4.87 -14.16 -13.12
C MET A 1 -6.04 -13.25 -13.44
N ILE A 2 -7.16 -13.40 -12.74
CA ILE A 2 -8.33 -12.52 -12.85
C ILE A 2 -8.32 -11.52 -11.71
N ARG A 3 -8.36 -10.23 -12.03
CA ARG A 3 -8.58 -9.18 -11.03
C ARG A 3 -10.06 -8.89 -10.92
N LEU A 4 -10.57 -8.95 -9.68
CA LEU A 4 -11.93 -8.54 -9.34
C LEU A 4 -11.88 -7.29 -8.49
N ASN A 5 -12.68 -6.30 -8.85
CA ASN A 5 -12.83 -5.05 -8.13
C ASN A 5 -14.17 -4.98 -7.40
N GLN A 6 -14.24 -4.13 -6.37
CA GLN A 6 -15.46 -3.78 -5.64
C GLN A 6 -16.17 -4.95 -4.93
N LEU A 7 -15.41 -5.95 -4.47
CA LEU A 7 -15.94 -6.99 -3.59
C LEU A 7 -16.21 -6.38 -2.20
N LYS A 8 -17.46 -6.33 -1.77
CA LYS A 8 -17.84 -5.77 -0.46
C LYS A 8 -18.17 -6.87 0.52
N LEU A 9 -17.59 -6.76 1.72
CA LEU A 9 -17.91 -7.60 2.89
C LEU A 9 -18.00 -6.74 4.15
N PRO A 10 -18.77 -7.16 5.17
CA PRO A 10 -18.75 -6.53 6.50
C PRO A 10 -17.35 -6.50 7.08
N VAL A 11 -17.05 -5.57 8.00
CA VAL A 11 -15.70 -5.40 8.56
C VAL A 11 -15.23 -6.58 9.42
N ASP A 12 -16.15 -7.36 9.95
CA ASP A 12 -15.94 -8.52 10.82
C ASP A 12 -15.82 -9.86 10.07
N HIS A 13 -15.74 -9.83 8.73
CA HIS A 13 -15.66 -11.05 7.92
C HIS A 13 -14.30 -11.76 8.08
N THR A 14 -14.30 -13.07 7.84
CA THR A 14 -13.09 -13.91 7.81
C THR A 14 -12.51 -14.00 6.40
N ARG A 15 -11.26 -14.50 6.30
CA ARG A 15 -10.60 -14.78 5.01
C ARG A 15 -11.39 -15.80 4.17
N GLU A 16 -11.97 -16.81 4.83
CA GLU A 16 -12.80 -17.82 4.15
C GLU A 16 -14.04 -17.20 3.52
N GLN A 17 -14.68 -16.26 4.22
CA GLN A 17 -15.82 -15.52 3.68
C GLN A 17 -15.44 -14.67 2.46
N LEU A 18 -14.23 -14.10 2.42
CA LEU A 18 -13.72 -13.42 1.23
C LEU A 18 -13.53 -14.39 0.06
N ILE A 19 -12.98 -15.58 0.31
CA ILE A 19 -12.83 -16.63 -0.72
C ILE A 19 -14.20 -17.05 -1.23
N HIS A 20 -15.14 -17.35 -0.34
CA HIS A 20 -16.51 -17.71 -0.72
C HIS A 20 -17.21 -16.61 -1.53
N LYS A 21 -17.07 -15.35 -1.10
CA LYS A 21 -17.63 -14.22 -1.85
C LYS A 21 -17.04 -14.08 -3.23
N THR A 22 -15.73 -14.28 -3.35
CA THR A 22 -15.03 -14.29 -4.64
C THR A 22 -15.52 -15.41 -5.54
N ALA A 23 -15.68 -16.64 -5.01
CA ALA A 23 -16.22 -17.78 -5.73
C ALA A 23 -17.66 -17.53 -6.24
N GLN A 24 -18.51 -16.94 -5.40
CA GLN A 24 -19.86 -16.53 -5.80
C GLN A 24 -19.85 -15.50 -6.95
N TYR A 25 -18.96 -14.50 -6.86
CA TYR A 25 -18.82 -13.49 -7.91
C TYR A 25 -18.40 -14.13 -9.25
N LEU A 26 -17.49 -15.08 -9.19
CA LEU A 26 -17.02 -15.82 -10.37
C LEU A 26 -17.98 -16.95 -10.80
N ARG A 27 -18.97 -17.33 -9.97
CA ARG A 27 -19.87 -18.47 -10.16
C ARG A 27 -19.12 -19.79 -10.35
N ILE A 28 -18.13 -20.02 -9.49
CA ILE A 28 -17.33 -21.25 -9.44
C ILE A 28 -17.36 -21.83 -8.03
N PRO A 29 -17.05 -23.11 -7.85
CA PRO A 29 -16.79 -23.69 -6.54
C PRO A 29 -15.60 -22.99 -5.87
N ALA A 30 -15.64 -22.81 -4.55
CA ALA A 30 -14.51 -22.22 -3.81
C ALA A 30 -13.21 -23.04 -3.96
N ALA A 31 -13.33 -24.37 -4.11
CA ALA A 31 -12.22 -25.29 -4.38
C ALA A 31 -11.53 -25.08 -5.74
N ASP A 32 -12.12 -24.32 -6.64
CA ASP A 32 -11.51 -23.96 -7.93
C ASP A 32 -10.67 -22.69 -7.85
N ILE A 33 -10.71 -21.97 -6.73
CA ILE A 33 -9.78 -20.86 -6.45
C ILE A 33 -8.48 -21.48 -5.96
N LEU A 34 -7.42 -21.35 -6.74
CA LEU A 34 -6.09 -21.87 -6.43
C LEU A 34 -5.29 -20.90 -5.57
N GLU A 35 -5.42 -19.60 -5.86
CA GLU A 35 -4.75 -18.54 -5.13
C GLU A 35 -5.64 -17.29 -5.08
N LEU A 36 -5.66 -16.60 -3.93
CA LEU A 36 -6.29 -15.30 -3.76
C LEU A 36 -5.34 -14.34 -3.08
N GLN A 37 -5.03 -13.25 -3.78
CA GLN A 37 -4.19 -12.16 -3.30
C GLN A 37 -5.02 -10.88 -3.18
N ILE A 38 -4.99 -10.25 -2.01
CA ILE A 38 -5.61 -8.92 -1.79
C ILE A 38 -4.67 -7.88 -2.41
N VAL A 39 -5.17 -7.12 -3.38
CA VAL A 39 -4.44 -6.02 -4.03
C VAL A 39 -4.75 -4.70 -3.34
N ARG A 40 -6.01 -4.53 -2.93
CA ARG A 40 -6.47 -3.33 -2.25
C ARG A 40 -7.59 -3.68 -1.28
N GLN A 41 -7.54 -3.07 -0.11
CA GLN A 41 -8.61 -3.06 0.89
C GLN A 41 -8.91 -1.61 1.25
N SER A 42 -10.16 -1.22 1.17
CA SER A 42 -10.60 0.14 1.52
C SER A 42 -11.83 0.07 2.40
N LEU A 43 -11.90 0.91 3.44
CA LEU A 43 -13.07 1.01 4.30
C LEU A 43 -14.15 1.85 3.61
N ASP A 44 -15.34 1.30 3.49
CA ASP A 44 -16.56 2.02 3.03
C ASP A 44 -17.46 2.32 4.23
N ALA A 45 -17.36 3.54 4.76
CA ALA A 45 -18.11 4.05 5.91
C ALA A 45 -19.22 5.05 5.52
N ARG A 46 -19.62 5.10 4.24
CA ARG A 46 -20.61 6.07 3.74
C ARG A 46 -22.02 5.85 4.26
N LYS A 47 -22.35 4.63 4.67
CA LYS A 47 -23.68 4.27 5.16
C LYS A 47 -23.60 3.78 6.61
N LYS A 48 -23.29 4.68 7.54
CA LYS A 48 -23.28 4.38 8.98
C LYS A 48 -24.68 3.94 9.44
N PRO A 49 -24.80 2.98 10.39
CA PRO A 49 -23.73 2.31 11.13
C PRO A 49 -23.06 1.13 10.37
N ALA A 50 -23.55 0.75 9.21
CA ALA A 50 -23.02 -0.39 8.47
C ALA A 50 -21.67 -0.02 7.82
N LEU A 51 -20.61 -0.71 8.27
CA LEU A 51 -19.25 -0.57 7.74
C LEU A 51 -18.91 -1.77 6.89
N PHE A 52 -18.27 -1.53 5.75
CA PHE A 52 -17.84 -2.56 4.82
C PHE A 52 -16.40 -2.35 4.39
N TYR A 53 -15.67 -3.45 4.18
CA TYR A 53 -14.47 -3.42 3.36
C TYR A 53 -14.83 -3.63 1.88
N SER A 54 -14.23 -2.81 1.03
CA SER A 54 -14.25 -2.97 -0.42
C SER A 54 -12.88 -3.46 -0.89
N TYR A 55 -12.87 -4.61 -1.54
CA TYR A 55 -11.66 -5.28 -1.98
C TYR A 55 -11.46 -5.19 -3.49
N SER A 56 -10.19 -5.08 -3.89
CA SER A 56 -9.70 -5.56 -5.19
C SER A 56 -8.81 -6.75 -4.93
N VAL A 57 -9.10 -7.87 -5.59
CA VAL A 57 -8.36 -9.13 -5.43
C VAL A 57 -7.86 -9.65 -6.78
N ASN A 58 -6.68 -10.26 -6.79
CA ASN A 58 -6.22 -11.10 -7.87
C ASN A 58 -6.49 -12.55 -7.51
N VAL A 59 -7.06 -13.31 -8.43
CA VAL A 59 -7.33 -14.73 -8.24
C VAL A 59 -6.81 -15.55 -9.38
N THR A 60 -6.19 -16.67 -9.04
CA THR A 60 -5.85 -17.76 -9.97
C THR A 60 -6.89 -18.84 -9.79
N VAL A 61 -7.52 -19.25 -10.89
CA VAL A 61 -8.61 -20.22 -10.86
C VAL A 61 -8.41 -21.31 -11.91
N LYS A 62 -9.04 -22.47 -11.69
CA LYS A 62 -9.12 -23.49 -12.74
C LYS A 62 -9.92 -22.97 -13.93
N LYS A 63 -9.49 -23.32 -15.15
CA LYS A 63 -10.16 -22.91 -16.41
C LYS A 63 -10.33 -21.38 -16.53
N GLU A 64 -9.27 -20.65 -16.21
CA GLU A 64 -9.23 -19.18 -16.07
C GLU A 64 -9.88 -18.43 -17.24
N GLU A 65 -9.55 -18.81 -18.48
CA GLU A 65 -10.07 -18.13 -19.68
C GLU A 65 -11.60 -18.18 -19.78
N LYS A 66 -12.18 -19.35 -19.50
CA LYS A 66 -13.64 -19.52 -19.50
C LYS A 66 -14.28 -18.71 -18.39
N VAL A 67 -13.76 -18.79 -17.16
CA VAL A 67 -14.25 -18.07 -15.99
C VAL A 67 -14.16 -16.56 -16.22
N TYR A 68 -13.05 -16.07 -16.79
CA TYR A 68 -12.89 -14.66 -17.13
C TYR A 68 -13.93 -14.19 -18.14
N LYS A 69 -14.12 -14.92 -19.27
CA LYS A 69 -15.11 -14.54 -20.30
C LYS A 69 -16.52 -14.47 -19.72
N ASP A 70 -16.91 -15.44 -18.90
CA ASP A 70 -18.23 -15.47 -18.27
C ASP A 70 -18.41 -14.38 -17.21
N ALA A 71 -17.41 -14.14 -16.37
CA ALA A 71 -17.43 -13.07 -15.37
C ALA A 71 -17.47 -11.69 -16.03
N CYS A 72 -16.69 -11.47 -17.09
CA CYS A 72 -16.60 -10.22 -17.81
C CYS A 72 -17.94 -9.83 -18.46
N ARG A 73 -18.68 -10.81 -19.04
CA ARG A 73 -20.02 -10.56 -19.59
C ARG A 73 -21.03 -10.10 -18.54
N ARG A 74 -20.95 -10.65 -17.30
CA ARG A 74 -21.91 -10.37 -16.22
C ARG A 74 -21.60 -9.13 -15.42
N LEU A 75 -20.34 -8.95 -15.09
CA LEU A 75 -19.88 -7.92 -14.14
C LEU A 75 -19.31 -6.69 -14.84
N GLY A 76 -19.04 -6.79 -16.13
CA GLY A 76 -18.45 -5.73 -16.93
C GLY A 76 -16.92 -5.66 -16.81
N LYS A 77 -16.29 -5.13 -17.85
CA LYS A 77 -14.82 -4.98 -17.95
C LYS A 77 -14.21 -4.07 -16.88
N ALA A 78 -14.98 -3.16 -16.30
CA ALA A 78 -14.49 -2.30 -15.22
C ALA A 78 -14.24 -3.08 -13.91
N ASN A 79 -15.00 -4.16 -13.68
CA ASN A 79 -14.94 -4.93 -12.45
C ASN A 79 -14.13 -6.23 -12.58
N VAL A 80 -13.87 -6.67 -13.80
CA VAL A 80 -13.17 -7.94 -14.09
C VAL A 80 -12.11 -7.70 -15.15
N LEU A 81 -10.86 -7.87 -14.78
CA LEU A 81 -9.72 -7.64 -15.66
C LEU A 81 -8.82 -8.88 -15.68
N LEU A 82 -8.18 -9.16 -16.81
CA LEU A 82 -7.02 -10.05 -16.83
C LEU A 82 -5.80 -9.24 -16.37
N THR A 83 -5.02 -9.84 -15.50
CA THR A 83 -3.78 -9.26 -15.00
C THR A 83 -2.69 -10.32 -14.93
N GLU A 84 -1.47 -9.91 -15.09
CA GLU A 84 -0.29 -10.74 -14.87
C GLU A 84 0.24 -10.49 -13.46
N LYS A 85 0.92 -11.48 -12.89
CA LYS A 85 1.62 -11.31 -11.62
C LYS A 85 2.85 -10.43 -11.89
N THR A 86 2.76 -9.17 -11.49
CA THR A 86 3.91 -8.26 -11.50
C THR A 86 4.59 -8.34 -10.15
N GLU A 87 5.83 -8.80 -10.13
CA GLU A 87 6.71 -8.74 -8.97
C GLU A 87 7.78 -7.70 -9.26
N TYR A 88 8.09 -6.89 -8.25
CA TYR A 88 9.26 -6.03 -8.33
C TYR A 88 10.50 -6.90 -8.27
N LEU A 89 11.32 -6.81 -9.31
CA LEU A 89 12.62 -7.45 -9.34
C LEU A 89 13.68 -6.38 -9.05
N PHE A 90 14.44 -6.61 -8.00
CA PHE A 90 15.58 -5.75 -7.73
C PHE A 90 16.56 -5.84 -8.91
N PRO A 91 17.15 -4.70 -9.36
CA PRO A 91 18.14 -4.73 -10.43
C PRO A 91 19.29 -5.68 -10.10
N ALA A 92 19.89 -6.25 -11.13
CA ALA A 92 21.04 -7.14 -10.95
C ALA A 92 22.16 -6.43 -10.14
N GLU A 93 22.69 -7.12 -9.15
CA GLU A 93 23.76 -6.62 -8.33
C GLU A 93 25.04 -6.47 -9.19
N GLY A 94 25.77 -5.37 -8.96
CA GLY A 94 27.05 -5.13 -9.61
C GLY A 94 28.12 -6.08 -9.06
N SER A 95 29.09 -6.45 -9.90
CA SER A 95 30.24 -7.28 -9.49
C SER A 95 31.36 -6.50 -8.78
N THR A 96 31.28 -5.17 -8.80
CA THR A 96 32.30 -4.31 -8.20
C THR A 96 32.00 -4.05 -6.74
N GLN A 97 32.94 -4.39 -5.86
CA GLN A 97 32.81 -4.09 -4.43
C GLN A 97 32.85 -2.58 -4.21
N GLN A 98 31.85 -2.08 -3.53
CA GLN A 98 31.80 -0.67 -3.14
C GLN A 98 32.84 -0.36 -2.07
N LYS A 99 33.61 0.71 -2.27
CA LYS A 99 34.61 1.19 -1.30
C LYS A 99 33.99 1.98 -0.13
N HIS A 100 32.83 2.56 -0.35
CA HIS A 100 32.12 3.41 0.61
C HIS A 100 30.65 3.00 0.70
N PRO A 101 30.00 3.18 1.85
CA PRO A 101 28.57 2.93 1.98
C PRO A 101 27.75 3.86 1.08
N THR A 102 26.64 3.37 0.57
CA THR A 102 25.66 4.22 -0.10
C THR A 102 25.03 5.18 0.90
N VAL A 103 25.07 6.48 0.60
CA VAL A 103 24.45 7.51 1.45
C VAL A 103 23.10 7.92 0.84
N ILE A 104 22.05 7.87 1.66
CA ILE A 104 20.70 8.27 1.32
C ILE A 104 20.39 9.57 2.08
N ILE A 105 19.99 10.60 1.37
CA ILE A 105 19.63 11.88 1.97
C ILE A 105 18.12 11.97 2.14
N GLY A 106 17.68 12.07 3.39
CA GLY A 106 16.29 12.13 3.80
C GLY A 106 15.70 10.77 4.18
N MET A 107 14.97 10.74 5.30
CA MET A 107 14.32 9.55 5.88
C MET A 107 12.79 9.58 5.72
N GLY A 108 12.31 10.17 4.62
CA GLY A 108 10.93 10.06 4.20
C GLY A 108 10.66 8.68 3.56
N PRO A 109 9.42 8.42 3.05
CA PRO A 109 9.06 7.11 2.49
C PRO A 109 10.03 6.61 1.41
N ALA A 110 10.49 7.49 0.53
CA ALA A 110 11.44 7.12 -0.53
C ALA A 110 12.81 6.67 0.03
N GLY A 111 13.36 7.42 0.99
CA GLY A 111 14.64 7.09 1.62
C GLY A 111 14.56 5.81 2.45
N LEU A 112 13.45 5.61 3.19
CA LEU A 112 13.20 4.40 3.97
C LEU A 112 13.12 3.16 3.08
N PHE A 113 12.33 3.20 2.00
CA PHE A 113 12.24 2.06 1.08
C PHE A 113 13.54 1.82 0.33
N CYS A 114 14.26 2.88 -0.07
CA CYS A 114 15.57 2.74 -0.69
C CYS A 114 16.55 2.03 0.26
N GLY A 115 16.63 2.48 1.52
CA GLY A 115 17.48 1.88 2.53
C GLY A 115 17.10 0.43 2.83
N TYR A 116 15.79 0.15 2.95
CA TYR A 116 15.27 -1.19 3.19
C TYR A 116 15.67 -2.17 2.08
N TYR A 117 15.41 -1.81 0.81
CA TYR A 117 15.76 -2.69 -0.31
C TYR A 117 17.26 -2.88 -0.46
N LEU A 118 18.06 -1.82 -0.31
CA LEU A 118 19.51 -1.95 -0.33
C LEU A 118 20.01 -2.89 0.78
N ALA A 119 19.49 -2.75 2.00
CA ALA A 119 19.86 -3.61 3.11
C ALA A 119 19.48 -5.08 2.88
N GLN A 120 18.31 -5.35 2.29
CA GLN A 120 17.89 -6.71 1.92
C GLN A 120 18.84 -7.37 0.91
N HIS A 121 19.50 -6.57 0.07
CA HIS A 121 20.45 -7.03 -0.94
C HIS A 121 21.92 -6.95 -0.49
N GLY A 122 22.15 -6.89 0.84
CA GLY A 122 23.50 -6.97 1.42
C GLY A 122 24.29 -5.67 1.37
N TYR A 123 23.72 -4.56 0.91
CA TYR A 123 24.32 -3.25 1.03
C TYR A 123 24.13 -2.72 2.46
N ALA A 124 25.06 -1.91 2.93
CA ALA A 124 24.98 -1.24 4.24
C ALA A 124 24.77 0.27 4.02
N PRO A 125 23.53 0.72 3.68
CA PRO A 125 23.26 2.12 3.43
C PRO A 125 23.30 2.93 4.72
N VAL A 126 23.73 4.20 4.62
CA VAL A 126 23.62 5.20 5.68
C VAL A 126 22.55 6.19 5.28
N ILE A 127 21.55 6.38 6.13
CA ILE A 127 20.49 7.37 5.89
C ILE A 127 20.76 8.60 6.74
N LEU A 128 20.82 9.77 6.12
CA LEU A 128 20.96 11.06 6.78
C LEU A 128 19.61 11.76 6.78
N GLU A 129 19.09 12.05 7.97
CA GLU A 129 17.85 12.80 8.16
C GLU A 129 18.16 14.13 8.88
N ARG A 130 17.54 15.20 8.42
CA ARG A 130 17.72 16.54 8.98
C ARG A 130 16.97 16.71 10.30
N GLY A 131 15.77 16.16 10.38
CA GLY A 131 14.91 16.28 11.54
C GLY A 131 15.20 15.21 12.60
N ALA A 132 14.47 15.32 13.70
CA ALA A 132 14.60 14.40 14.82
C ALA A 132 14.06 12.99 14.52
N ASP A 133 14.43 12.02 15.35
CA ASP A 133 13.79 10.71 15.42
C ASP A 133 12.29 10.84 15.78
N VAL A 134 11.54 9.75 15.61
CA VAL A 134 10.07 9.78 15.73
C VAL A 134 9.60 10.23 17.11
N ASP A 135 10.29 9.86 18.18
CA ASP A 135 9.87 10.18 19.56
C ASP A 135 10.13 11.66 19.88
N ALA A 136 11.32 12.15 19.57
CA ALA A 136 11.66 13.57 19.75
C ALA A 136 10.82 14.46 18.81
N ARG A 137 10.55 14.01 17.59
CA ARG A 137 9.69 14.68 16.63
C ARG A 137 8.24 14.78 17.10
N GLN A 138 7.71 13.75 17.75
CA GLN A 138 6.37 13.80 18.34
C GLN A 138 6.28 14.93 19.37
N ALA A 139 7.28 15.04 20.26
CA ALA A 139 7.34 16.13 21.24
C ALA A 139 7.42 17.52 20.57
N ASP A 140 8.19 17.66 19.48
CA ASP A 140 8.29 18.90 18.71
C ASP A 140 6.93 19.30 18.08
N VAL A 141 6.19 18.33 17.55
CA VAL A 141 4.86 18.55 16.95
C VAL A 141 3.83 18.92 18.00
N GLU A 142 3.82 18.24 19.15
CA GLU A 142 2.92 18.57 20.27
C GLU A 142 3.19 19.96 20.82
N ALA A 143 4.47 20.32 20.99
CA ALA A 143 4.87 21.66 21.42
C ALA A 143 4.44 22.74 20.43
N PHE A 144 4.53 22.48 19.12
CA PHE A 144 4.03 23.39 18.09
C PHE A 144 2.51 23.59 18.19
N TRP A 145 1.74 22.54 18.36
CA TRP A 145 0.28 22.65 18.51
C TRP A 145 -0.16 23.42 19.76
N GLN A 146 0.62 23.30 20.84
CA GLN A 146 0.33 24.01 22.10
C GLN A 146 0.76 25.46 22.07
N THR A 147 1.89 25.79 21.44
CA THR A 147 2.55 27.09 21.56
C THR A 147 2.56 27.95 20.29
N GLY A 148 2.28 27.33 19.12
CA GLY A 148 2.45 27.95 17.80
C GLY A 148 3.92 28.15 17.37
N ARG A 149 4.91 27.70 18.16
CA ARG A 149 6.33 27.87 17.84
C ARG A 149 6.80 26.70 16.95
N LEU A 150 7.04 27.00 15.67
CA LEU A 150 7.55 26.02 14.72
C LEU A 150 9.05 25.79 14.92
N LYS A 151 9.46 24.52 14.97
CA LYS A 151 10.86 24.10 14.87
C LYS A 151 11.16 23.81 13.40
N PRO A 152 12.05 24.57 12.73
CA PRO A 152 12.23 24.50 11.27
C PRO A 152 12.68 23.13 10.75
N ASP A 153 13.51 22.43 11.52
CA ASP A 153 14.15 21.19 11.12
C ASP A 153 13.42 19.93 11.58
N SER A 154 12.48 20.05 12.54
CA SER A 154 11.73 18.92 13.11
C SER A 154 10.29 19.33 13.37
N ASN A 155 9.35 18.83 12.57
CA ASN A 155 7.94 19.23 12.62
C ASN A 155 7.07 18.20 11.87
N VAL A 156 5.81 18.54 11.55
CA VAL A 156 4.89 17.65 10.81
C VAL A 156 5.41 17.26 9.41
N GLN A 157 6.28 18.08 8.80
CA GLN A 157 6.81 17.80 7.45
C GLN A 157 8.18 17.12 7.48
N PHE A 158 9.05 17.50 8.43
CA PHE A 158 10.45 17.12 8.47
C PHE A 158 10.77 16.28 9.71
N GLY A 159 11.59 15.25 9.49
CA GLY A 159 12.03 14.28 10.48
C GLY A 159 11.78 12.84 10.03
N GLU A 160 12.14 11.89 10.88
CA GLU A 160 12.01 10.47 10.61
C GLU A 160 10.61 10.07 10.13
N GLY A 161 10.53 9.34 9.01
CA GLY A 161 9.28 8.92 8.39
C GLY A 161 8.64 9.96 7.45
N GLY A 162 9.14 11.22 7.44
CA GLY A 162 8.62 12.30 6.60
C GLY A 162 7.22 12.76 7.00
N ALA A 163 6.52 13.46 6.10
CA ALA A 163 5.20 14.03 6.38
C ALA A 163 4.10 12.99 6.62
N GLY A 164 4.32 11.73 6.22
CA GLY A 164 3.36 10.64 6.42
C GLY A 164 3.24 10.15 7.87
N THR A 165 4.24 10.38 8.72
CA THR A 165 4.30 9.86 10.09
C THR A 165 3.12 10.32 10.96
N PHE A 166 2.70 11.58 10.81
CA PHE A 166 1.61 12.19 11.59
C PHE A 166 0.30 12.31 10.79
N SER A 167 0.14 11.57 9.71
CA SER A 167 -1.09 11.51 8.94
C SER A 167 -1.82 10.18 9.16
N ASP A 168 -3.09 10.15 8.80
CA ASP A 168 -3.88 8.90 8.73
C ASP A 168 -3.56 8.04 7.48
N GLY A 169 -2.38 8.27 6.88
CA GLY A 169 -1.95 7.61 5.63
C GLY A 169 -2.47 8.29 4.36
N LYS A 170 -3.12 9.46 4.47
CA LYS A 170 -3.65 10.19 3.33
C LYS A 170 -3.18 11.64 3.32
N LEU A 171 -2.24 11.97 2.43
CA LEU A 171 -1.77 13.34 2.21
C LEU A 171 -2.74 14.09 1.28
N LEU A 172 -3.75 14.72 1.85
CA LEU A 172 -4.75 15.47 1.07
C LEU A 172 -4.21 16.78 0.52
N SER A 173 -3.16 17.35 1.11
CA SER A 173 -2.60 18.64 0.73
C SER A 173 -1.99 18.67 -0.67
N LEU A 174 -1.46 17.55 -1.16
CA LEU A 174 -0.90 17.46 -2.50
C LEU A 174 -1.95 17.58 -3.63
N ILE A 175 -3.22 17.35 -3.31
CA ILE A 175 -4.30 17.40 -4.30
C ILE A 175 -5.01 18.75 -4.29
N HIS A 176 -5.03 19.46 -3.14
CA HIS A 176 -5.85 20.65 -2.96
C HIS A 176 -5.05 21.95 -2.76
N ILE A 177 -3.76 21.89 -2.45
CA ILE A 177 -2.91 23.09 -2.25
C ILE A 177 -2.01 23.38 -3.43
N SER A 178 -1.73 22.41 -4.29
CA SER A 178 -0.86 22.57 -5.46
C SER A 178 -1.61 22.81 -6.78
N GLU A 179 -2.93 22.87 -6.76
CA GLU A 179 -3.69 23.32 -7.94
C GLU A 179 -3.83 24.84 -7.90
N PRO A 180 -3.46 25.55 -9.00
CA PRO A 180 -3.62 27.00 -9.12
C PRO A 180 -5.08 27.43 -9.16
#